data_5d8e02bf0108b6706717707cda83528a
#
_entry.id   5d8e02bf0108b6706717707cda83528a
#
_cell.length_a   1.000
_cell.length_b   1.000
_cell.length_c   1.000
_cell.angle_alpha   90.00
_cell.angle_beta   90.00
_cell.angle_gamma   90.00
#
_symmetry.space_group_name_H-M   'P 1'
#
loop_
_entity.id
_entity.type
_entity.pdbx_description
1 polymer ?
#
loop_
_entity_poly.entity_id
_entity_poly.type
_entity_poly.pdbx_seq_one_letter_code
_entity_poly.pdbx_strand_id
1 'polypeptide(L)'
;MGNFFHSKIFFWLLVILWTISLAAVLILWLPINGLSDRFNQQLPVAVQAAQPSGYGPYGYGVPMGTNLLSQDGSFRSPAQLFEDGQPLGPGNALHADIGAQGGGRFSFWTDGFLYFSASDNSDPRTNGHKYVFIQLGLNPGGW
;
A
#
# COMPACT_ATOMS: atom_id res chain seq x y z
N MET A 1 -32.07 57.48 -12.95
CA MET A 1 -32.54 56.09 -13.15
C MET A 1 -31.42 55.07 -13.48
N GLY A 2 -30.18 55.46 -13.56
CA GLY A 2 -29.04 54.62 -13.99
C GLY A 2 -28.41 53.70 -12.92
N ASN A 3 -28.51 54.02 -11.65
CA ASN A 3 -27.71 53.32 -10.60
C ASN A 3 -28.28 51.99 -10.11
N PHE A 4 -29.53 51.69 -10.39
CA PHE A 4 -30.18 50.48 -9.91
C PHE A 4 -29.85 49.23 -10.76
N PHE A 5 -29.52 49.41 -12.04
CA PHE A 5 -29.15 48.34 -12.96
C PHE A 5 -27.72 47.84 -12.72
N HIS A 6 -26.79 48.73 -12.42
CA HIS A 6 -25.40 48.37 -12.13
C HIS A 6 -25.25 47.58 -10.83
N SER A 7 -26.07 47.87 -9.82
CA SER A 7 -26.06 47.17 -8.54
C SER A 7 -26.50 45.72 -8.68
N LYS A 8 -27.52 45.41 -9.50
CA LYS A 8 -27.99 44.03 -9.73
C LYS A 8 -26.99 43.23 -10.54
N ILE A 9 -26.36 43.77 -11.56
CA ILE A 9 -25.33 43.13 -12.36
C ILE A 9 -24.13 42.81 -11.48
N PHE A 10 -23.68 43.72 -10.66
CA PHE A 10 -22.57 43.55 -9.73
C PHE A 10 -22.85 42.43 -8.71
N PHE A 11 -24.07 42.38 -8.16
CA PHE A 11 -24.48 41.34 -7.24
C PHE A 11 -24.44 39.96 -7.90
N TRP A 12 -24.96 39.83 -9.11
CA TRP A 12 -24.95 38.54 -9.85
C TRP A 12 -23.53 38.10 -10.24
N LEU A 13 -22.64 39.01 -10.56
CA LEU A 13 -21.24 38.72 -10.83
C LEU A 13 -20.52 38.17 -9.58
N LEU A 14 -20.80 38.71 -8.41
CA LEU A 14 -20.24 38.21 -7.15
C LEU A 14 -20.78 36.83 -6.82
N VAL A 15 -22.06 36.54 -7.06
CA VAL A 15 -22.65 35.22 -6.84
C VAL A 15 -22.02 34.18 -7.78
N ILE A 16 -21.82 34.54 -9.06
CA ILE A 16 -21.18 33.64 -10.03
C ILE A 16 -19.72 33.36 -9.65
N LEU A 17 -18.96 34.38 -9.25
CA LEU A 17 -17.59 34.21 -8.77
C LEU A 17 -17.51 33.30 -7.54
N TRP A 18 -18.47 33.47 -6.62
CA TRP A 18 -18.53 32.66 -5.40
C TRP A 18 -18.84 31.18 -5.69
N THR A 19 -19.80 30.92 -6.59
CA THR A 19 -20.16 29.56 -7.00
C THR A 19 -19.04 28.85 -7.77
N ILE A 20 -18.31 29.58 -8.64
CA ILE A 20 -17.14 29.06 -9.37
C ILE A 20 -16.01 28.72 -8.38
N SER A 21 -15.76 29.59 -7.39
CA SER A 21 -14.76 29.37 -6.36
C SER A 21 -15.10 28.14 -5.50
N LEU A 22 -16.36 27.99 -5.10
CA LEU A 22 -16.81 26.82 -4.33
C LEU A 22 -16.69 25.51 -5.13
N ALA A 23 -17.08 25.56 -6.41
CA ALA A 23 -16.95 24.40 -7.31
C ALA A 23 -15.47 24.03 -7.53
N ALA A 24 -14.59 24.99 -7.68
CA ALA A 24 -13.14 24.74 -7.83
C ALA A 24 -12.55 24.09 -6.57
N VAL A 25 -12.94 24.54 -5.37
CA VAL A 25 -12.52 23.94 -4.11
C VAL A 25 -13.04 22.50 -4.00
N LEU A 26 -14.30 22.24 -4.36
CA LEU A 26 -14.87 20.89 -4.35
C LEU A 26 -14.18 19.98 -5.37
N ILE A 27 -13.87 20.47 -6.57
CA ILE A 27 -13.17 19.69 -7.61
C ILE A 27 -11.73 19.38 -7.20
N LEU A 28 -11.06 20.27 -6.49
CA LEU A 28 -9.70 20.04 -5.98
C LEU A 28 -9.70 19.12 -4.74
N TRP A 29 -10.79 19.07 -3.97
CA TRP A 29 -10.86 18.29 -2.72
C TRP A 29 -11.35 16.85 -2.91
N LEU A 30 -12.29 16.63 -3.84
CA LEU A 30 -12.92 15.32 -4.05
C LEU A 30 -12.00 14.22 -4.61
N PRO A 31 -11.06 14.47 -5.52
CA PRO A 31 -10.23 13.39 -6.06
C PRO A 31 -9.01 13.04 -5.20
N ILE A 32 -8.51 13.96 -4.37
CA ILE A 32 -7.28 13.72 -3.61
C ILE A 32 -7.50 12.68 -2.50
N ASN A 33 -8.64 12.71 -1.81
CA ASN A 33 -8.93 11.78 -0.73
C ASN A 33 -9.28 10.36 -1.24
N GLY A 34 -9.86 10.25 -2.44
CA GLY A 34 -10.16 8.95 -3.05
C GLY A 34 -8.99 8.31 -3.80
N LEU A 35 -7.98 9.08 -4.15
CA LEU A 35 -6.76 8.55 -4.79
C LEU A 35 -5.80 7.95 -3.77
N SER A 36 -5.63 8.56 -2.59
CA SER A 36 -4.74 8.03 -1.55
C SER A 36 -5.14 6.63 -1.09
N ASP A 37 -6.45 6.35 -1.00
CA ASP A 37 -6.95 5.05 -0.54
C ASP A 37 -6.75 3.92 -1.58
N ARG A 38 -6.64 4.29 -2.86
CA ARG A 38 -6.34 3.32 -3.93
C ARG A 38 -4.86 2.97 -4.03
N PHE A 39 -3.99 3.80 -3.43
CA PHE A 39 -2.54 3.62 -3.49
C PHE A 39 -1.97 2.86 -2.29
N ASN A 40 -2.75 2.68 -1.23
CA ASN A 40 -2.32 2.07 0.02
C ASN A 40 -3.19 0.85 0.35
N GLN A 41 -3.03 -0.22 -0.41
CA GLN A 41 -3.76 -1.44 -0.12
C GLN A 41 -3.11 -2.14 1.08
N GLN A 42 -3.83 -2.17 2.21
CA GLN A 42 -3.45 -2.94 3.39
C GLN A 42 -4.08 -4.33 3.31
N LEU A 43 -3.27 -5.35 3.27
CA LEU A 43 -3.69 -6.74 3.20
C LEU A 43 -3.25 -7.48 4.47
N PRO A 44 -4.17 -8.07 5.23
CA PRO A 44 -3.78 -8.96 6.31
C PRO A 44 -3.07 -10.18 5.72
N VAL A 45 -1.93 -10.55 6.29
CA VAL A 45 -1.19 -11.75 5.87
C VAL A 45 -1.83 -12.97 6.51
N ALA A 46 -2.30 -13.90 5.69
CA ALA A 46 -2.93 -15.14 6.15
C ALA A 46 -1.85 -16.14 6.62
N VAL A 47 -1.21 -15.85 7.75
CA VAL A 47 -0.08 -16.66 8.27
C VAL A 47 -0.41 -18.13 8.49
N GLN A 48 -1.69 -18.47 8.66
CA GLN A 48 -2.12 -19.87 8.75
C GLN A 48 -1.88 -20.67 7.45
N ALA A 49 -1.78 -19.95 6.31
CA ALA A 49 -1.42 -20.53 5.02
C ALA A 49 0.10 -20.52 4.76
N ALA A 50 0.90 -20.02 5.70
CA ALA A 50 2.35 -19.95 5.55
C ALA A 50 2.96 -21.35 5.50
N GLN A 51 3.93 -21.51 4.58
CA GLN A 51 4.72 -22.73 4.45
C GLN A 51 6.20 -22.40 4.68
N PRO A 52 6.97 -23.32 5.27
CA PRO A 52 8.43 -23.16 5.30
C PRO A 52 8.95 -22.92 3.88
N SER A 53 9.78 -21.90 3.69
CA SER A 53 10.25 -21.49 2.36
C SER A 53 11.25 -22.47 1.71
N GLY A 54 11.83 -23.34 2.51
CA GLY A 54 12.91 -24.25 2.05
C GLY A 54 14.30 -23.61 1.99
N TYR A 55 14.43 -22.30 2.24
CA TYR A 55 15.69 -21.58 2.17
C TYR A 55 16.41 -21.46 3.53
N GLY A 56 15.86 -22.01 4.60
CA GLY A 56 16.44 -22.00 5.94
C GLY A 56 15.37 -22.06 7.04
N PRO A 57 15.77 -22.04 8.30
CA PRO A 57 14.87 -22.30 9.42
C PRO A 57 13.86 -21.18 9.70
N TYR A 58 14.13 -19.93 9.26
CA TYR A 58 13.33 -18.76 9.63
C TYR A 58 12.42 -18.25 8.51
N GLY A 59 12.60 -18.75 7.30
CA GLY A 59 11.88 -18.25 6.12
C GLY A 59 10.52 -18.96 5.92
N TYR A 60 9.47 -18.17 5.73
CA TYR A 60 8.13 -18.64 5.41
C TYR A 60 7.61 -17.96 4.13
N GLY A 61 6.83 -18.67 3.35
CA GLY A 61 6.15 -18.17 2.15
C GLY A 61 4.64 -18.19 2.33
N VAL A 62 3.96 -17.09 1.97
CA VAL A 62 2.50 -16.97 1.99
C VAL A 62 2.03 -16.53 0.62
N PRO A 63 1.03 -17.21 0.02
CA PRO A 63 0.45 -16.76 -1.25
C PRO A 63 -0.36 -15.47 -1.03
N MET A 64 -0.01 -14.42 -1.77
CA MET A 64 -0.69 -13.11 -1.74
C MET A 64 -1.45 -12.81 -3.04
N GLY A 65 -1.19 -13.59 -4.10
CA GLY A 65 -1.73 -13.38 -5.43
C GLY A 65 -0.78 -12.61 -6.36
N THR A 66 -1.13 -12.58 -7.63
CA THR A 66 -0.25 -12.06 -8.70
C THR A 66 -0.58 -10.63 -9.14
N ASN A 67 -1.65 -10.03 -8.59
CA ASN A 67 -2.11 -8.68 -8.98
C ASN A 67 -1.37 -7.54 -8.26
N LEU A 68 -0.32 -7.86 -7.53
CA LEU A 68 0.47 -6.93 -6.75
C LEU A 68 1.82 -6.68 -7.44
N LEU A 69 2.43 -5.51 -7.19
CA LEU A 69 3.76 -5.18 -7.72
C LEU A 69 4.84 -6.01 -7.02
N SER A 70 5.25 -7.06 -7.68
CA SER A 70 6.23 -8.02 -7.19
C SER A 70 7.65 -7.65 -7.62
N GLN A 71 8.62 -8.15 -6.87
CA GLN A 71 10.03 -8.08 -7.23
C GLN A 71 10.33 -9.10 -8.34
N ASP A 72 11.14 -8.66 -9.32
CA ASP A 72 11.78 -9.55 -10.26
C ASP A 72 13.30 -9.34 -10.26
N GLY A 73 14.16 -9.76 -10.82
CA GLY A 73 15.62 -9.48 -10.75
C GLY A 73 16.00 -8.02 -11.05
N SER A 74 15.13 -7.24 -11.70
CA SER A 74 15.37 -5.87 -12.15
C SER A 74 14.58 -4.82 -11.38
N PHE A 75 13.41 -5.20 -10.84
CA PHE A 75 12.50 -4.32 -10.14
C PHE A 75 12.42 -4.70 -8.66
N ARG A 76 12.46 -3.68 -7.79
CA ARG A 76 12.24 -3.83 -6.35
C ARG A 76 10.78 -3.52 -6.02
N SER A 77 10.12 -4.46 -5.35
CA SER A 77 8.75 -4.24 -4.88
C SER A 77 8.70 -3.06 -3.89
N PRO A 78 7.75 -2.10 -4.06
CA PRO A 78 7.54 -1.03 -3.10
C PRO A 78 6.77 -1.50 -1.85
N ALA A 79 6.61 -2.80 -1.69
CA ALA A 79 5.86 -3.38 -0.58
C ALA A 79 6.54 -3.10 0.77
N GLN A 80 5.71 -2.96 1.78
CA GLN A 80 6.11 -2.90 3.19
C GLN A 80 5.38 -3.99 3.97
N LEU A 81 6.07 -4.58 4.93
CA LEU A 81 5.51 -5.58 5.83
C LEU A 81 5.62 -5.08 7.27
N PHE A 82 4.55 -5.26 8.02
CA PHE A 82 4.46 -4.86 9.42
C PHE A 82 4.11 -6.08 10.29
N GLU A 83 4.70 -6.13 11.47
CA GLU A 83 4.40 -7.07 12.54
C GLU A 83 3.92 -6.26 13.75
N ASP A 84 2.68 -6.49 14.20
CA ASP A 84 2.04 -5.73 15.29
C ASP A 84 2.14 -4.21 15.16
N GLY A 85 2.06 -3.72 13.91
CA GLY A 85 2.16 -2.30 13.58
C GLY A 85 3.59 -1.74 13.51
N GLN A 86 4.62 -2.56 13.75
CA GLN A 86 6.02 -2.18 13.58
C GLN A 86 6.53 -2.63 12.21
N PRO A 87 7.26 -1.77 11.46
CA PRO A 87 7.78 -2.14 10.17
C PRO A 87 8.84 -3.23 10.28
N LEU A 88 8.72 -4.26 9.47
CA LEU A 88 9.74 -5.29 9.29
C LEU A 88 10.74 -4.87 8.19
N GLY A 89 11.90 -5.49 8.19
CA GLY A 89 12.93 -5.24 7.20
C GLY A 89 14.28 -5.90 7.48
N PRO A 90 15.18 -5.81 6.51
CA PRO A 90 15.06 -5.15 5.21
C PRO A 90 14.09 -5.85 4.26
N GLY A 91 13.37 -5.04 3.48
CA GLY A 91 12.56 -5.52 2.36
C GLY A 91 13.39 -5.85 1.13
N ASN A 92 12.81 -6.56 0.17
CA ASN A 92 13.48 -7.03 -1.05
C ASN A 92 14.76 -7.86 -0.76
N ALA A 93 14.75 -8.58 0.34
CA ALA A 93 15.83 -9.45 0.75
C ALA A 93 15.91 -10.72 -0.13
N LEU A 94 17.08 -11.32 -0.26
CA LEU A 94 17.22 -12.61 -0.92
C LEU A 94 16.55 -13.72 -0.09
N HIS A 95 15.96 -14.70 -0.73
CA HIS A 95 15.29 -15.82 -0.04
C HIS A 95 16.25 -16.55 0.91
N ALA A 96 17.53 -16.72 0.50
CA ALA A 96 18.54 -17.33 1.33
C ALA A 96 18.81 -16.52 2.61
N ASP A 97 18.81 -15.18 2.52
CA ASP A 97 19.01 -14.30 3.67
C ASP A 97 17.79 -14.31 4.60
N ILE A 98 16.55 -14.31 4.03
CA ILE A 98 15.33 -14.46 4.80
C ILE A 98 15.36 -15.76 5.60
N GLY A 99 15.72 -16.86 4.95
CA GLY A 99 15.73 -18.17 5.58
C GLY A 99 16.87 -18.36 6.60
N ALA A 100 18.06 -17.88 6.30
CA ALA A 100 19.24 -18.12 7.13
C ALA A 100 19.42 -17.11 8.28
N GLN A 101 19.12 -15.83 8.02
CA GLN A 101 19.33 -14.75 8.99
C GLN A 101 18.05 -14.34 9.73
N GLY A 102 16.89 -14.47 9.08
CA GLY A 102 15.62 -14.08 9.68
C GLY A 102 15.54 -12.59 10.00
N GLY A 103 15.07 -12.25 11.20
CA GLY A 103 15.06 -10.89 11.76
C GLY A 103 14.14 -9.93 11.02
N GLY A 104 12.96 -10.39 10.59
CA GLY A 104 11.97 -9.55 9.93
C GLY A 104 12.24 -9.28 8.46
N ARG A 105 13.23 -9.92 7.84
CA ARG A 105 13.51 -9.78 6.40
C ARG A 105 12.34 -10.29 5.57
N PHE A 106 12.06 -9.62 4.46
CA PHE A 106 10.99 -10.04 3.57
C PHE A 106 11.27 -9.68 2.09
N SER A 107 10.55 -10.35 1.20
CA SER A 107 10.45 -10.02 -0.21
C SER A 107 9.13 -10.52 -0.79
N PHE A 108 8.63 -9.84 -1.82
CA PHE A 108 7.45 -10.24 -2.56
C PHE A 108 7.80 -10.48 -4.03
N TRP A 109 7.59 -11.69 -4.53
CA TRP A 109 8.07 -12.15 -5.83
C TRP A 109 6.96 -12.34 -6.88
N THR A 110 7.39 -12.48 -8.14
CA THR A 110 6.52 -12.66 -9.31
C THR A 110 5.71 -13.94 -9.29
N ASP A 111 6.08 -14.92 -8.46
CA ASP A 111 5.30 -16.12 -8.19
C ASP A 111 4.05 -15.85 -7.33
N GLY A 112 3.87 -14.61 -6.88
CA GLY A 112 2.76 -14.18 -6.03
C GLY A 112 2.92 -14.54 -4.56
N PHE A 113 4.12 -14.91 -4.13
CA PHE A 113 4.41 -15.23 -2.73
C PHE A 113 5.11 -14.08 -2.02
N LEU A 114 4.65 -13.81 -0.81
CA LEU A 114 5.39 -13.05 0.19
C LEU A 114 6.30 -14.03 0.95
N TYR A 115 7.59 -13.86 0.82
CA TYR A 115 8.59 -14.57 1.64
C TYR A 115 9.01 -13.68 2.77
N PHE A 116 8.99 -14.19 4.00
CA PHE A 116 9.33 -13.38 5.18
C PHE A 116 9.77 -14.23 6.36
N SER A 117 10.34 -13.58 7.36
CA SER A 117 10.60 -14.10 8.70
C SER A 117 9.95 -13.21 9.75
N ALA A 118 9.59 -13.76 10.90
CA ALA A 118 9.23 -12.96 12.07
C ALA A 118 10.44 -12.14 12.56
N SER A 119 10.18 -11.03 13.26
CA SER A 119 11.26 -10.19 13.80
C SER A 119 12.14 -10.92 14.82
N ASP A 120 11.56 -11.83 15.58
CA ASP A 120 12.18 -12.66 16.62
C ASP A 120 12.57 -14.06 16.15
N ASN A 121 12.40 -14.34 14.84
CA ASN A 121 12.64 -15.65 14.21
C ASN A 121 11.71 -16.78 14.68
N SER A 122 10.63 -16.48 15.37
CA SER A 122 9.63 -17.46 15.76
C SER A 122 8.77 -17.90 14.55
N ASP A 123 8.03 -18.99 14.71
CA ASP A 123 7.11 -19.48 13.67
C ASP A 123 5.89 -18.53 13.58
N PRO A 124 5.68 -17.82 12.47
CA PRO A 124 4.61 -16.85 12.33
C PRO A 124 3.20 -17.47 12.40
N ARG A 125 3.08 -18.79 12.23
CA ARG A 125 1.80 -19.51 12.32
C ARG A 125 1.32 -19.67 13.76
N THR A 126 2.24 -19.61 14.73
CA THR A 126 1.99 -19.93 16.14
C THR A 126 2.42 -18.86 17.12
N ASN A 127 3.18 -17.85 16.68
CA ASN A 127 3.71 -16.81 17.57
C ASN A 127 2.66 -15.78 18.04
N GLY A 128 1.47 -15.76 17.42
CA GLY A 128 0.38 -14.87 17.81
C GLY A 128 0.50 -13.43 17.28
N HIS A 129 1.57 -13.09 16.56
CA HIS A 129 1.75 -11.78 15.94
C HIS A 129 0.81 -11.57 14.76
N LYS A 130 0.46 -10.30 14.52
CA LYS A 130 -0.37 -9.87 13.38
C LYS A 130 0.51 -9.26 12.31
N TYR A 131 0.39 -9.79 11.09
CA TYR A 131 1.16 -9.33 9.95
C TYR A 131 0.26 -8.58 8.98
N VAL A 132 0.71 -7.40 8.54
CA VAL A 132 0.02 -6.57 7.55
C VAL A 132 0.99 -6.23 6.42
N PHE A 133 0.61 -6.61 5.22
CA PHE A 133 1.32 -6.28 3.99
C PHE A 133 0.70 -5.02 3.40
N ILE A 134 1.52 -4.01 3.14
CA ILE A 134 1.10 -2.77 2.50
C ILE A 134 1.83 -2.64 1.18
N GLN A 135 1.07 -2.51 0.11
CA GLN A 135 1.62 -2.20 -1.18
C GLN A 135 1.31 -0.76 -1.57
N LEU A 136 2.38 0.00 -1.82
CA LEU A 136 2.32 1.34 -2.35
C LEU A 136 2.39 1.24 -3.89
N GLY A 137 1.34 1.68 -4.56
CA GLY A 137 1.36 1.81 -6.01
C GLY A 137 0.41 0.91 -6.77
N LEU A 138 -0.01 1.43 -7.90
CA LEU A 138 -0.92 0.82 -8.86
C LEU A 138 -0.24 -0.38 -9.53
N ASN A 139 -1.00 -1.46 -9.64
CA ASN A 139 -0.96 -2.21 -10.89
C ASN A 139 -2.02 -1.60 -11.81
N PRO A 140 -1.69 -0.67 -12.73
CA PRO A 140 -2.64 -0.11 -13.67
C PRO A 140 -2.93 -1.11 -14.77
N GLY A 141 -3.80 -2.07 -14.46
CA GLY A 141 -4.31 -3.01 -15.44
C GLY A 141 -3.32 -4.12 -15.77
N GLY A 142 -3.72 -5.35 -15.45
CA GLY A 142 -3.05 -6.52 -16.00
C GLY A 142 -3.01 -6.42 -17.53
N TRP A 143 -1.87 -6.65 -18.06
CA TRP A 143 -1.62 -6.95 -19.47
C TRP A 143 -1.82 -8.44 -19.65
#